data_e8c555d1baf908a3f7273f4a1894fb2f
#
_entry.id   e8c555d1baf908a3f7273f4a1894fb2f
#
_cell.length_a   1.000
_cell.length_b   1.000
_cell.length_c   1.000
_cell.angle_alpha   90.00
_cell.angle_beta   90.00
_cell.angle_gamma   90.00
#
_symmetry.space_group_name_H-M   'P 1'
#
loop_
_entity.id
_entity.type
_entity.pdbx_description
1 polymer ?
#
loop_
_entity_poly.entity_id
_entity_poly.type
_entity_poly.pdbx_seq_one_letter_code
_entity_poly.pdbx_strand_id
1 'polypeptide(L)'
;MINLLKCEYMKTRRRYILVSAVIITVIELCWILYGKYDAEMIEKGWMAFLYQLPLINEIFMPLTSIVIASRLCDIEHKGSTLKLICCMTEKKNLYNAKLVYGIGIITICFIIQYGVIIAFGFVKGFGGNFPVKSYLLCGLFTFVPAIEIYIIQHTLSLLFKNQAIAFFTGVIGEFLGLFSMFLPQIPFLRKALIWGHYG
;
A
#
# COMPACT_ATOMS: atom_id res chain seq x y z
N MET A 1 -20.82 -12.94 3.67
CA MET A 1 -19.59 -12.29 3.18
C MET A 1 -19.84 -11.43 1.94
N ILE A 2 -20.36 -11.96 0.84
CA ILE A 2 -20.58 -11.22 -0.42
C ILE A 2 -21.45 -9.97 -0.24
N ASN A 3 -22.57 -10.07 0.50
CA ASN A 3 -23.45 -8.92 0.77
C ASN A 3 -22.76 -7.83 1.59
N LEU A 4 -21.88 -8.20 2.54
CA LEU A 4 -21.10 -7.24 3.31
C LEU A 4 -20.04 -6.51 2.42
N LEU A 5 -19.38 -7.23 1.53
CA LEU A 5 -18.44 -6.63 0.56
C LEU A 5 -19.17 -5.65 -0.37
N LYS A 6 -20.39 -6.00 -0.81
CA LYS A 6 -21.24 -5.12 -1.62
C LYS A 6 -21.63 -3.84 -0.87
N CYS A 7 -21.94 -3.95 0.42
CA CYS A 7 -22.19 -2.80 1.29
C CYS A 7 -20.94 -1.93 1.45
N GLU A 8 -19.77 -2.52 1.66
CA GLU A 8 -18.51 -1.78 1.77
C GLU A 8 -18.21 -1.04 0.45
N TYR A 9 -18.37 -1.68 -0.70
CA TYR A 9 -18.23 -1.03 -2.00
C TYR A 9 -19.17 0.19 -2.17
N MET A 10 -20.44 0.07 -1.81
CA MET A 10 -21.39 1.18 -1.91
C MET A 10 -21.05 2.36 -1.01
N LYS A 11 -20.56 2.08 0.22
CA LYS A 11 -20.11 3.11 1.17
C LYS A 11 -18.85 3.83 0.68
N THR A 12 -17.89 3.08 0.21
CA THR A 12 -16.57 3.59 -0.21
C THR A 12 -16.61 4.37 -1.51
N ARG A 13 -17.52 3.99 -2.43
CA ARG A 13 -17.75 4.73 -3.68
C ARG A 13 -18.11 6.20 -3.43
N ARG A 14 -18.97 6.46 -2.42
CA ARG A 14 -19.40 7.84 -2.04
C ARG A 14 -18.29 8.65 -1.36
N ARG A 15 -17.25 8.00 -0.84
CA ARG A 15 -16.14 8.60 -0.10
C ARG A 15 -14.84 8.68 -0.90
N TYR A 16 -14.86 8.25 -2.17
CA TYR A 16 -13.72 8.32 -3.08
C TYR A 16 -12.44 7.64 -2.54
N ILE A 17 -12.59 6.54 -1.76
CA ILE A 17 -11.43 5.87 -1.15
C ILE A 17 -10.52 5.27 -2.22
N LEU A 18 -11.09 4.59 -3.20
CA LEU A 18 -10.33 4.07 -4.34
C LEU A 18 -9.60 5.19 -5.09
N VAL A 19 -10.28 6.34 -5.27
CA VAL A 19 -9.68 7.49 -5.95
C VAL A 19 -8.48 8.03 -5.16
N SER A 20 -8.57 8.12 -3.83
CA SER A 20 -7.43 8.57 -3.01
C SER A 20 -6.24 7.62 -3.09
N ALA A 21 -6.48 6.30 -3.11
CA ALA A 21 -5.43 5.30 -3.28
C ALA A 21 -4.78 5.40 -4.67
N VAL A 22 -5.59 5.49 -5.72
CA VAL A 22 -5.10 5.66 -7.10
C VAL A 22 -4.30 6.95 -7.27
N ILE A 23 -4.71 8.05 -6.64
CA ILE A 23 -3.94 9.32 -6.70
C ILE A 23 -2.54 9.12 -6.11
N ILE A 24 -2.41 8.44 -4.96
CA ILE A 24 -1.09 8.15 -4.37
C ILE A 24 -0.26 7.29 -5.32
N THR A 25 -0.85 6.24 -5.90
CA THR A 25 -0.17 5.39 -6.90
C THR A 25 0.25 6.18 -8.15
N VAL A 26 -0.56 7.14 -8.61
CA VAL A 26 -0.19 8.01 -9.74
C VAL A 26 0.97 8.93 -9.37
N ILE A 27 0.99 9.51 -8.17
CA ILE A 27 2.12 10.34 -7.70
C ILE A 27 3.40 9.49 -7.65
N GLU A 28 3.30 8.28 -7.11
CA GLU A 28 4.38 7.30 -7.08
C GLU A 28 4.91 6.99 -8.49
N LEU A 29 4.02 6.67 -9.42
CA LEU A 29 4.36 6.41 -10.81
C LEU A 29 5.00 7.62 -11.50
N CYS A 30 4.48 8.83 -11.25
CA CYS A 30 5.10 10.06 -11.75
C CYS A 30 6.54 10.19 -11.24
N TRP A 31 6.78 9.86 -9.97
CA TRP A 31 8.13 9.90 -9.39
C TRP A 31 9.05 8.86 -10.03
N ILE A 32 8.60 7.61 -10.17
CA ILE A 32 9.37 6.51 -10.78
C ILE A 32 9.70 6.83 -12.24
N LEU A 33 8.72 7.36 -12.98
CA LEU A 33 8.85 7.62 -14.42
C LEU A 33 9.48 8.99 -14.73
N TYR A 34 9.70 9.83 -13.72
CA TYR A 34 10.35 11.12 -13.89
C TYR A 34 11.86 10.94 -13.91
N GLY A 35 12.46 10.98 -15.09
CA GLY A 35 13.91 10.86 -15.27
C GLY A 35 14.34 11.14 -16.69
N LYS A 36 15.65 11.36 -16.86
CA LYS A 36 16.27 11.41 -18.19
C LYS A 36 16.64 9.98 -18.59
N TYR A 37 16.19 9.57 -19.76
CA TYR A 37 16.43 8.25 -20.31
C TYR A 37 17.46 8.35 -21.41
N ASP A 38 18.75 8.41 -21.02
CA ASP A 38 19.87 8.35 -21.97
C ASP A 38 20.02 6.92 -22.53
N ALA A 39 20.77 6.77 -23.62
CA ALA A 39 20.94 5.48 -24.29
C ALA A 39 21.47 4.39 -23.35
N GLU A 40 22.39 4.72 -22.44
CA GLU A 40 22.91 3.79 -21.43
C GLU A 40 21.85 3.38 -20.40
N MET A 41 21.00 4.32 -20.00
CA MET A 41 19.86 4.05 -19.09
C MET A 41 18.81 3.16 -19.76
N ILE A 42 18.59 3.30 -21.06
CA ILE A 42 17.64 2.45 -21.80
C ILE A 42 18.18 1.04 -21.92
N GLU A 43 19.47 0.85 -22.17
CA GLU A 43 20.10 -0.48 -22.27
C GLU A 43 19.97 -1.28 -20.97
N LYS A 44 20.12 -0.64 -19.80
CA LYS A 44 20.01 -1.25 -18.47
C LYS A 44 18.65 -1.01 -17.80
N GLY A 45 17.65 -0.54 -18.53
CA GLY A 45 16.41 0.00 -17.99
C GLY A 45 15.67 -0.96 -17.05
N TRP A 46 15.56 -2.23 -17.40
CA TRP A 46 14.91 -3.23 -16.54
C TRP A 46 15.59 -3.40 -15.18
N MET A 47 16.92 -3.39 -15.14
CA MET A 47 17.67 -3.49 -13.88
C MET A 47 17.61 -2.20 -13.08
N ALA A 48 17.69 -1.04 -13.74
CA ALA A 48 17.60 0.26 -13.09
C ALA A 48 16.26 0.42 -12.35
N PHE A 49 15.15 0.06 -12.99
CA PHE A 49 13.84 0.07 -12.35
C PHE A 49 13.72 -0.94 -11.21
N LEU A 50 14.32 -2.13 -11.37
CA LEU A 50 14.31 -3.15 -10.31
C LEU A 50 15.02 -2.67 -9.03
N TYR A 51 16.08 -1.86 -9.15
CA TYR A 51 16.75 -1.26 -7.99
C TYR A 51 15.99 -0.06 -7.40
N GLN A 52 15.29 0.70 -8.24
CA GLN A 52 14.57 1.89 -7.80
C GLN A 52 13.23 1.56 -7.13
N LEU A 53 12.55 0.52 -7.60
CA LEU A 53 11.22 0.12 -7.13
C LEU A 53 11.15 -0.13 -5.63
N PRO A 54 12.03 -0.92 -4.99
CA PRO A 54 11.94 -1.18 -3.56
C PRO A 54 12.03 0.10 -2.73
N LEU A 55 12.95 1.02 -3.09
CA LEU A 55 13.16 2.28 -2.37
C LEU A 55 11.93 3.20 -2.39
N ILE A 56 11.26 3.27 -3.54
CA ILE A 56 10.07 4.11 -3.68
C ILE A 56 8.85 3.42 -3.04
N ASN A 57 8.73 2.11 -3.24
CA ASN A 57 7.66 1.32 -2.63
C ASN A 57 7.72 1.33 -1.10
N GLU A 58 8.91 1.44 -0.51
CA GLU A 58 9.08 1.58 0.93
C GLU A 58 8.32 2.79 1.50
N ILE A 59 8.20 3.87 0.74
CA ILE A 59 7.49 5.08 1.15
C ILE A 59 5.99 5.01 0.77
N PHE A 60 5.71 4.70 -0.49
CA PHE A 60 4.35 4.87 -1.03
C PHE A 60 3.40 3.73 -0.70
N MET A 61 3.88 2.48 -0.61
CA MET A 61 3.01 1.34 -0.31
C MET A 61 2.47 1.34 1.13
N PRO A 62 3.29 1.58 2.18
CA PRO A 62 2.79 1.74 3.52
C PRO A 62 1.85 2.94 3.65
N LEU A 63 2.20 4.09 3.04
CA LEU A 63 1.34 5.27 3.05
C LEU A 63 -0.03 4.98 2.44
N THR A 64 -0.07 4.26 1.31
CA THR A 64 -1.32 3.82 0.68
C THR A 64 -2.13 2.92 1.62
N SER A 65 -1.48 1.96 2.28
CA SER A 65 -2.10 1.06 3.26
C SER A 65 -2.68 1.81 4.46
N ILE A 66 -1.95 2.78 5.01
CA ILE A 66 -2.39 3.65 6.11
C ILE A 66 -3.62 4.48 5.71
N VAL A 67 -3.59 5.10 4.53
CA VAL A 67 -4.71 5.91 4.03
C VAL A 67 -5.95 5.06 3.82
N ILE A 68 -5.83 3.89 3.19
CA ILE A 68 -6.95 2.99 2.95
C ILE A 68 -7.56 2.54 4.27
N ALA A 69 -6.75 2.07 5.23
CA ALA A 69 -7.20 1.59 6.52
C ALA A 69 -7.95 2.68 7.30
N SER A 70 -7.35 3.86 7.43
CA SER A 70 -7.93 4.99 8.13
C SER A 70 -9.26 5.44 7.50
N ARG A 71 -9.31 5.58 6.17
CA ARG A 71 -10.51 6.01 5.46
C ARG A 71 -11.65 4.99 5.55
N LEU A 72 -11.37 3.69 5.48
CA LEU A 72 -12.36 2.63 5.61
C LEU A 72 -13.01 2.60 7.00
N CYS A 73 -12.24 2.88 8.04
CA CYS A 73 -12.73 2.90 9.42
C CYS A 73 -13.43 4.21 9.78
N ASP A 74 -12.97 5.36 9.22
CA ASP A 74 -13.55 6.69 9.47
C ASP A 74 -15.05 6.76 9.11
N ILE A 75 -15.49 6.01 8.11
CA ILE A 75 -16.91 5.94 7.70
C ILE A 75 -17.79 5.52 8.86
N GLU A 76 -17.39 4.51 9.61
CA GLU A 76 -18.19 3.95 10.70
C GLU A 76 -18.11 4.83 11.95
N HIS A 77 -16.96 5.42 12.21
CA HIS A 77 -16.78 6.30 13.37
C HIS A 77 -17.54 7.62 13.24
N LYS A 78 -17.45 8.28 12.07
CA LYS A 78 -18.17 9.55 11.82
C LYS A 78 -19.68 9.40 11.76
N GLY A 79 -20.16 8.27 11.26
CA GLY A 79 -21.61 8.00 11.18
C GLY A 79 -22.21 7.51 12.49
N SER A 80 -21.40 7.26 13.54
CA SER A 80 -21.83 6.53 14.76
C SER A 80 -22.54 5.21 14.45
N THR A 81 -22.29 4.69 13.23
CA THR A 81 -22.98 3.51 12.69
C THR A 81 -22.37 2.22 13.20
N LEU A 82 -21.15 2.27 13.76
CA LEU A 82 -20.45 1.10 14.25
C LEU A 82 -21.28 0.28 15.25
N LYS A 83 -21.93 0.97 16.21
CA LYS A 83 -22.80 0.31 17.19
C LYS A 83 -24.01 -0.36 16.52
N LEU A 84 -24.65 0.35 15.60
CA LEU A 84 -25.83 -0.16 14.87
C LEU A 84 -25.47 -1.40 14.03
N ILE A 85 -24.36 -1.36 13.31
CA ILE A 85 -23.92 -2.46 12.47
C ILE A 85 -23.52 -3.68 13.32
N CYS A 86 -22.89 -3.45 14.49
CA CYS A 86 -22.55 -4.52 15.43
C CYS A 86 -23.79 -5.18 16.06
N CYS A 87 -24.95 -4.53 16.06
CA CYS A 87 -26.22 -5.17 16.46
C CYS A 87 -26.82 -6.02 15.34
N MET A 88 -26.53 -5.70 14.07
CA MET A 88 -27.07 -6.40 12.91
C MET A 88 -26.17 -7.51 12.38
N THR A 89 -24.87 -7.45 12.68
CA THR A 89 -23.86 -8.38 12.13
C THR A 89 -22.80 -8.65 13.17
N GLU A 90 -22.27 -9.88 13.20
CA GLU A 90 -21.13 -10.22 14.05
C GLU A 90 -19.93 -9.34 13.75
N LYS A 91 -19.29 -8.84 14.81
CA LYS A 91 -18.10 -7.98 14.72
C LYS A 91 -16.99 -8.57 13.86
N LYS A 92 -16.79 -9.90 13.93
CA LYS A 92 -15.80 -10.65 13.15
C LYS A 92 -16.08 -10.56 11.65
N ASN A 93 -17.35 -10.68 11.26
CA ASN A 93 -17.74 -10.62 9.85
C ASN A 93 -17.56 -9.22 9.27
N LEU A 94 -17.84 -8.17 10.07
CA LEU A 94 -17.60 -6.79 9.68
C LEU A 94 -16.09 -6.50 9.52
N TYR A 95 -15.28 -6.94 10.49
CA TYR A 95 -13.83 -6.81 10.44
C TYR A 95 -13.26 -7.47 9.18
N ASN A 96 -13.61 -8.74 8.93
CA ASN A 96 -13.13 -9.49 7.79
C ASN A 96 -13.58 -8.90 6.45
N ALA A 97 -14.81 -8.38 6.36
CA ALA A 97 -15.30 -7.75 5.14
C ALA A 97 -14.50 -6.50 4.78
N LYS A 98 -14.21 -5.64 5.77
CA LYS A 98 -13.38 -4.44 5.57
C LYS A 98 -11.93 -4.81 5.23
N LEU A 99 -11.39 -5.81 5.92
CA LEU A 99 -10.04 -6.28 5.69
C LEU A 99 -9.88 -6.80 4.24
N VAL A 100 -10.75 -7.69 3.79
CA VAL A 100 -10.71 -8.24 2.43
C VAL A 100 -10.92 -7.14 1.38
N TYR A 101 -11.82 -6.19 1.66
CA TYR A 101 -12.09 -5.09 0.74
C TYR A 101 -10.87 -4.17 0.58
N GLY A 102 -10.19 -3.82 1.67
CA GLY A 102 -8.99 -2.98 1.60
C GLY A 102 -7.80 -3.69 0.95
N ILE A 103 -7.59 -4.99 1.22
CA ILE A 103 -6.60 -5.80 0.50
C ILE A 103 -6.90 -5.76 -1.01
N GLY A 104 -8.18 -5.86 -1.40
CA GLY A 104 -8.58 -5.73 -2.81
C GLY A 104 -8.18 -4.39 -3.43
N ILE A 105 -8.31 -3.26 -2.71
CA ILE A 105 -7.88 -1.95 -3.19
C ILE A 105 -6.35 -1.90 -3.35
N ILE A 106 -5.59 -2.39 -2.36
CA ILE A 106 -4.12 -2.45 -2.41
C ILE A 106 -3.68 -3.29 -3.61
N THR A 107 -4.31 -4.44 -3.83
CA THR A 107 -4.03 -5.32 -4.97
C THR A 107 -4.26 -4.61 -6.31
N ILE A 108 -5.35 -3.83 -6.43
CA ILE A 108 -5.62 -3.04 -7.64
C ILE A 108 -4.52 -1.99 -7.85
N CYS A 109 -4.14 -1.24 -6.82
CA CYS A 109 -3.06 -0.26 -6.92
C CYS A 109 -1.74 -0.90 -7.33
N PHE A 110 -1.41 -2.05 -6.74
CA PHE A 110 -0.22 -2.82 -7.06
C PHE A 110 -0.21 -3.31 -8.52
N ILE A 111 -1.32 -3.84 -9.02
CA ILE A 111 -1.45 -4.28 -10.42
C ILE A 111 -1.29 -3.09 -11.37
N ILE A 112 -1.88 -1.94 -11.05
CA ILE A 112 -1.76 -0.71 -11.84
C ILE A 112 -0.29 -0.28 -11.88
N GLN A 113 0.38 -0.22 -10.74
CA GLN A 113 1.78 0.19 -10.63
C GLN A 113 2.70 -0.69 -11.49
N TYR A 114 2.69 -1.99 -11.26
CA TYR A 114 3.54 -2.92 -12.02
C TYR A 114 3.17 -2.97 -13.50
N GLY A 115 1.87 -2.94 -13.82
CA GLY A 115 1.39 -2.91 -15.20
C GLY A 115 1.90 -1.69 -15.98
N VAL A 116 1.84 -0.49 -15.38
CA VAL A 116 2.33 0.74 -16.00
C VAL A 116 3.85 0.71 -16.18
N ILE A 117 4.60 0.24 -15.17
CA ILE A 117 6.07 0.15 -15.24
C ILE A 117 6.51 -0.81 -16.34
N ILE A 118 5.88 -1.98 -16.44
CA ILE A 118 6.19 -2.97 -17.47
C ILE A 118 5.83 -2.41 -18.85
N ALA A 119 4.64 -1.82 -19.00
CA ALA A 119 4.22 -1.19 -20.26
C ALA A 119 5.18 -0.07 -20.70
N PHE A 120 5.60 0.79 -19.75
CA PHE A 120 6.55 1.86 -20.01
C PHE A 120 7.91 1.33 -20.48
N GLY A 121 8.43 0.27 -19.85
CA GLY A 121 9.70 -0.34 -20.26
C GLY A 121 9.66 -0.89 -21.68
N PHE A 122 8.54 -1.51 -22.10
CA PHE A 122 8.36 -1.96 -23.48
C PHE A 122 8.22 -0.79 -24.47
N VAL A 123 7.49 0.26 -24.10
CA VAL A 123 7.32 1.46 -24.95
C VAL A 123 8.65 2.20 -25.16
N LYS A 124 9.48 2.28 -24.14
CA LYS A 124 10.82 2.90 -24.21
C LYS A 124 11.87 2.01 -24.86
N GLY A 125 11.55 0.71 -25.09
CA GLY A 125 12.47 -0.25 -25.70
C GLY A 125 13.66 -0.58 -24.79
N PHE A 126 13.40 -0.87 -23.51
CA PHE A 126 14.47 -1.27 -22.59
C PHE A 126 15.21 -2.50 -23.11
N GLY A 127 16.55 -2.43 -23.09
CA GLY A 127 17.43 -3.46 -23.61
C GLY A 127 17.34 -4.78 -22.82
N GLY A 128 17.59 -5.89 -23.52
CA GLY A 128 17.60 -7.21 -22.96
C GLY A 128 16.21 -7.83 -22.77
N ASN A 129 16.19 -9.07 -22.29
CA ASN A 129 14.96 -9.79 -21.99
C ASN A 129 14.38 -9.30 -20.65
N PHE A 130 13.05 -9.15 -20.58
CA PHE A 130 12.36 -8.80 -19.35
C PHE A 130 12.62 -9.84 -18.24
N PRO A 131 13.22 -9.46 -17.10
CA PRO A 131 13.57 -10.40 -16.04
C PRO A 131 12.38 -10.74 -15.15
N VAL A 132 11.47 -11.57 -15.67
CA VAL A 132 10.19 -11.94 -15.02
C VAL A 132 10.38 -12.40 -13.59
N LYS A 133 11.35 -13.29 -13.33
CA LYS A 133 11.59 -13.85 -11.99
C LYS A 133 11.95 -12.78 -10.98
N SER A 134 12.83 -11.84 -11.36
CA SER A 134 13.26 -10.75 -10.47
C SER A 134 12.12 -9.79 -10.15
N TYR A 135 11.29 -9.44 -11.15
CA TYR A 135 10.12 -8.59 -10.94
C TYR A 135 9.04 -9.26 -10.10
N LEU A 136 8.82 -10.57 -10.25
CA LEU A 136 7.90 -11.32 -9.40
C LEU A 136 8.38 -11.39 -7.96
N LEU A 137 9.67 -11.64 -7.73
CA LEU A 137 10.24 -11.64 -6.38
C LEU A 137 10.17 -10.26 -5.74
N CYS A 138 10.58 -9.20 -6.46
CA CYS A 138 10.46 -7.83 -5.99
C CYS A 138 9.00 -7.49 -5.66
N GLY A 139 8.06 -7.91 -6.50
CA GLY A 139 6.64 -7.73 -6.27
C GLY A 139 6.13 -8.43 -5.02
N LEU A 140 6.55 -9.66 -4.76
CA LEU A 140 6.17 -10.39 -3.55
C LEU A 140 6.74 -9.72 -2.29
N PHE A 141 8.02 -9.33 -2.31
CA PHE A 141 8.67 -8.64 -1.20
C PHE A 141 8.08 -7.24 -0.93
N THR A 142 7.45 -6.63 -1.91
CA THR A 142 6.72 -5.37 -1.74
C THR A 142 5.29 -5.59 -1.24
N PHE A 143 4.59 -6.55 -1.84
CA PHE A 143 3.16 -6.77 -1.59
C PHE A 143 2.87 -7.34 -0.20
N VAL A 144 3.70 -8.29 0.27
CA VAL A 144 3.49 -8.94 1.58
C VAL A 144 3.60 -7.94 2.73
N PRO A 145 4.67 -7.12 2.85
CA PRO A 145 4.74 -6.10 3.88
C PRO A 145 3.62 -5.05 3.79
N ALA A 146 3.19 -4.67 2.57
CA ALA A 146 2.06 -3.76 2.41
C ALA A 146 0.77 -4.29 3.05
N ILE A 147 0.50 -5.60 2.90
CA ILE A 147 -0.64 -6.26 3.55
C ILE A 147 -0.46 -6.33 5.06
N GLU A 148 0.74 -6.64 5.55
CA GLU A 148 1.03 -6.68 7.00
C GLU A 148 0.77 -5.33 7.65
N ILE A 149 1.30 -4.26 7.07
CA ILE A 149 1.06 -2.88 7.54
C ILE A 149 -0.42 -2.53 7.48
N TYR A 150 -1.11 -2.92 6.39
CA TYR A 150 -2.54 -2.69 6.26
C TYR A 150 -3.34 -3.38 7.38
N ILE A 151 -3.05 -4.64 7.69
CA ILE A 151 -3.76 -5.41 8.74
C ILE A 151 -3.62 -4.72 10.11
N ILE A 152 -2.40 -4.29 10.45
CA ILE A 152 -2.12 -3.60 11.71
C ILE A 152 -2.83 -2.25 11.74
N GLN A 153 -2.66 -1.47 10.69
CA GLN A 153 -3.27 -0.15 10.59
C GLN A 153 -4.80 -0.22 10.59
N HIS A 154 -5.37 -1.24 9.94
CA HIS A 154 -6.81 -1.49 9.97
C HIS A 154 -7.30 -1.78 11.39
N THR A 155 -6.57 -2.63 12.13
CA THR A 155 -6.90 -2.95 13.52
C THR A 155 -6.80 -1.72 14.42
N LEU A 156 -5.73 -0.94 14.31
CA LEU A 156 -5.57 0.32 15.04
C LEU A 156 -6.68 1.32 14.70
N SER A 157 -7.02 1.47 13.43
CA SER A 157 -8.09 2.37 12.99
C SER A 157 -9.48 1.97 13.48
N LEU A 158 -9.74 0.71 13.75
CA LEU A 158 -10.98 0.26 14.39
C LEU A 158 -11.00 0.51 15.90
N LEU A 159 -9.84 0.44 16.56
CA LEU A 159 -9.73 0.64 18.01
C LEU A 159 -9.85 2.13 18.40
N PHE A 160 -9.24 3.00 17.62
CA PHE A 160 -9.24 4.44 17.92
C PHE A 160 -10.46 5.15 17.35
N LYS A 161 -11.21 5.84 18.20
CA LYS A 161 -12.33 6.71 17.76
C LYS A 161 -11.83 7.88 16.92
N ASN A 162 -10.69 8.45 17.31
CA ASN A 162 -10.06 9.54 16.57
C ASN A 162 -9.14 8.95 15.49
N GLN A 163 -9.59 9.03 14.25
CA GLN A 163 -8.85 8.49 13.10
C GLN A 163 -7.54 9.22 12.82
N ALA A 164 -7.40 10.46 13.29
CA ALA A 164 -6.13 11.18 13.19
C ALA A 164 -5.03 10.47 14.01
N ILE A 165 -5.36 9.98 15.21
CA ILE A 165 -4.41 9.24 16.04
C ILE A 165 -3.96 7.97 15.32
N ALA A 166 -4.91 7.17 14.81
CA ALA A 166 -4.57 5.96 14.07
C ALA A 166 -3.72 6.26 12.82
N PHE A 167 -4.05 7.31 12.09
CA PHE A 167 -3.30 7.74 10.92
C PHE A 167 -1.86 8.15 11.28
N PHE A 168 -1.70 9.03 12.28
CA PHE A 168 -0.37 9.49 12.68
C PHE A 168 0.49 8.38 13.29
N THR A 169 -0.08 7.41 13.99
CA THR A 169 0.68 6.24 14.46
C THR A 169 1.25 5.43 13.30
N GLY A 170 0.49 5.26 12.22
CA GLY A 170 0.98 4.61 11.01
C GLY A 170 2.11 5.40 10.34
N VAL A 171 1.93 6.71 10.17
CA VAL A 171 2.94 7.59 9.55
C VAL A 171 4.22 7.64 10.39
N ILE A 172 4.11 7.72 11.72
CA ILE A 172 5.28 7.66 12.60
C ILE A 172 5.99 6.30 12.47
N GLY A 173 5.22 5.20 12.42
CA GLY A 173 5.77 3.87 12.19
C GLY A 173 6.56 3.79 10.88
N GLU A 174 6.03 4.37 9.80
CA GLU A 174 6.67 4.48 8.50
C GLU A 174 8.02 5.22 8.58
N PHE A 175 8.03 6.41 9.20
CA PHE A 175 9.27 7.15 9.39
C PHE A 175 10.29 6.38 10.23
N LEU A 176 9.86 5.67 11.27
CA LEU A 176 10.75 4.83 12.07
C LEU A 176 11.31 3.66 11.24
N GLY A 177 10.50 3.07 10.35
CA GLY A 177 10.94 2.07 9.38
C GLY A 177 12.04 2.59 8.48
N LEU A 178 11.81 3.74 7.83
CA LEU A 178 12.77 4.42 6.98
C LEU A 178 14.07 4.75 7.73
N PHE A 179 13.97 5.33 8.95
CA PHE A 179 15.16 5.63 9.74
C PHE A 179 15.93 4.38 10.14
N SER A 180 15.26 3.24 10.33
CA SER A 180 15.94 1.98 10.69
C SER A 180 16.89 1.50 9.59
N MET A 181 16.63 1.86 8.33
CA MET A 181 17.52 1.58 7.19
C MET A 181 18.87 2.30 7.31
N PHE A 182 18.86 3.53 7.84
CA PHE A 182 20.08 4.34 8.00
C PHE A 182 20.87 4.01 9.27
N LEU A 183 20.36 3.10 10.13
CA LEU A 183 20.99 2.68 11.38
C LEU A 183 21.42 1.21 11.34
N PRO A 184 22.43 0.84 10.52
CA PRO A 184 22.89 -0.55 10.40
C PRO A 184 23.47 -1.12 11.69
N GLN A 185 23.78 -0.25 12.66
CA GLN A 185 24.34 -0.61 13.97
C GLN A 185 23.32 -1.29 14.89
N ILE A 186 22.01 -1.16 14.60
CA ILE A 186 20.94 -1.75 15.42
C ILE A 186 20.05 -2.66 14.56
N PRO A 187 20.54 -3.84 14.17
CA PRO A 187 19.79 -4.76 13.29
C PRO A 187 18.49 -5.27 13.93
N PHE A 188 18.38 -5.21 15.26
CA PHE A 188 17.18 -5.56 15.99
C PHE A 188 16.01 -4.61 15.66
N LEU A 189 16.28 -3.31 15.52
CA LEU A 189 15.25 -2.32 15.23
C LEU A 189 14.55 -2.61 13.89
N ARG A 190 15.33 -2.97 12.88
CA ARG A 190 14.84 -3.32 11.55
C ARG A 190 13.98 -4.60 11.56
N LYS A 191 14.40 -5.60 12.35
CA LYS A 191 13.65 -6.87 12.49
C LYS A 191 12.40 -6.75 13.35
N ALA A 192 12.40 -5.82 14.32
CA ALA A 192 11.29 -5.61 15.24
C ALA A 192 10.21 -4.68 14.67
N LEU A 193 10.58 -3.77 13.77
CA LEU A 193 9.65 -2.85 13.14
C LEU A 193 9.11 -3.47 11.85
N ILE A 194 7.81 -3.66 11.79
CA ILE A 194 7.12 -4.22 10.61
C ILE A 194 7.30 -3.30 9.40
N TRP A 195 7.32 -1.98 9.62
CA TRP A 195 7.61 -0.99 8.58
C TRP A 195 9.05 -1.07 8.05
N GLY A 196 9.97 -1.70 8.75
CA GLY A 196 11.34 -1.95 8.30
C GLY A 196 11.51 -3.18 7.40
N HIS A 197 10.46 -3.91 7.08
CA HIS A 197 10.52 -5.12 6.25
C HIS A 197 10.69 -4.85 4.75
N TYR A 198 10.57 -3.60 4.32
CA TYR A 198 10.82 -3.20 2.93
C TYR A 198 12.30 -3.06 2.58
N GLY A 199 13.18 -2.85 3.56
CA GLY A 199 14.59 -2.56 3.35
C GLY A 199 15.57 -3.74 3.40
#